data_c68b8eb6277fc299ac75009afd7aea15
#
_entry.id   c68b8eb6277fc299ac75009afd7aea15
#
_cell.length_a   1.000
_cell.length_b   1.000
_cell.length_c   1.000
_cell.angle_alpha   90.00
_cell.angle_beta   90.00
_cell.angle_gamma   90.00
#
_symmetry.space_group_name_H-M   'P 1'
#
loop_
_entity.id
_entity.type
_entity.pdbx_description
1 polymer ?
#
loop_
_entity_poly.entity_id
_entity_poly.type
_entity_poly.pdbx_seq_one_letter_code
_entity_poly.pdbx_strand_id
1 'polypeptide(L)'
;MQERILGKDLKVSAVGLGCMGFSHAYGMPTEKKEAVCRIQQAVEMGYTFFDTAEVYGTPEDPHQNEVLVGEALKNCRNKVVIATKFGIHFDRESSAVNKPLVPDSRPEIIRASVEASLKRLNTEYIDLYYQHRIDPVVPIEDVAEVMAELIQEGKITHWGLSEAYEETIRRAHAVCPVTAVQNRYSMMARWYEELFPVLEEPVSYTHLTLPTKLEV
;
A
#
# COMPACT_ATOMS: atom_id res chain seq x y z
N MET A 1 14.43 14.40 -8.84
CA MET A 1 14.64 12.98 -8.45
C MET A 1 14.52 12.11 -9.70
N GLN A 2 15.19 10.95 -9.76
CA GLN A 2 14.97 9.98 -10.86
C GLN A 2 13.55 9.43 -10.78
N GLU A 3 13.01 9.03 -11.94
CA GLU A 3 11.66 8.47 -12.04
C GLU A 3 11.72 6.98 -12.43
N ARG A 4 10.67 6.25 -12.09
CA ARG A 4 10.43 4.86 -12.47
C ARG A 4 8.98 4.72 -12.95
N ILE A 5 8.72 3.70 -13.73
CA ILE A 5 7.38 3.31 -14.14
C ILE A 5 7.07 1.98 -13.46
N LEU A 6 6.00 1.94 -12.68
CA LEU A 6 5.45 0.71 -12.14
C LEU A 6 4.40 0.18 -13.13
N GLY A 7 4.45 -1.12 -13.39
CA GLY A 7 3.59 -1.72 -14.41
C GLY A 7 3.79 -1.06 -15.78
N LYS A 8 2.71 -0.69 -16.44
CA LYS A 8 2.72 -0.13 -17.79
C LYS A 8 2.94 1.38 -17.84
N ASP A 9 2.40 2.12 -16.85
CA ASP A 9 2.19 3.57 -17.00
C ASP A 9 2.18 4.36 -15.68
N LEU A 10 2.24 3.71 -14.51
CA LEU A 10 2.26 4.41 -13.23
C LEU A 10 3.63 5.01 -12.94
N LYS A 11 3.78 6.28 -13.24
CA LYS A 11 5.03 7.03 -13.08
C LYS A 11 5.22 7.50 -11.64
N VAL A 12 6.35 7.15 -11.04
CA VAL A 12 6.67 7.47 -9.64
C VAL A 12 8.11 7.96 -9.50
N SER A 13 8.43 8.67 -8.42
CA SER A 13 9.83 8.90 -8.02
C SER A 13 10.50 7.56 -7.69
N ALA A 14 11.78 7.41 -8.06
CA ALA A 14 12.54 6.18 -7.84
C ALA A 14 12.68 5.80 -6.36
N VAL A 15 12.51 6.78 -5.47
CA VAL A 15 12.43 6.61 -4.02
C VAL A 15 11.06 7.10 -3.58
N GLY A 16 10.29 6.24 -2.92
CA GLY A 16 9.02 6.59 -2.29
C GLY A 16 9.20 6.94 -0.81
N LEU A 17 8.28 7.70 -0.25
CA LEU A 17 8.21 7.94 1.18
C LEU A 17 7.23 6.96 1.83
N GLY A 18 7.73 6.04 2.68
CA GLY A 18 6.91 5.23 3.57
C GLY A 18 6.44 6.06 4.76
N CYS A 19 5.13 6.24 4.87
CA CYS A 19 4.54 7.08 5.92
C CYS A 19 4.26 6.32 7.22
N MET A 20 4.41 5.00 7.26
CA MET A 20 4.10 4.16 8.41
C MET A 20 4.72 4.66 9.70
N GLY A 21 6.00 5.06 9.67
CA GLY A 21 6.75 5.49 10.84
C GLY A 21 6.21 6.74 11.55
N PHE A 22 5.31 7.50 10.93
CA PHE A 22 4.71 8.65 11.59
C PHE A 22 3.67 8.30 12.66
N SER A 23 3.07 7.09 12.59
CA SER A 23 1.97 6.73 13.48
C SER A 23 1.92 5.25 13.89
N HIS A 24 2.82 4.40 13.39
CA HIS A 24 2.79 2.97 13.63
C HIS A 24 4.20 2.38 13.77
N ALA A 25 4.35 1.38 14.65
CA ALA A 25 5.49 0.47 14.82
C ALA A 25 6.81 1.06 15.39
N TYR A 26 7.04 2.35 15.36
CA TYR A 26 8.33 2.96 15.77
C TYR A 26 8.23 3.88 16.98
N GLY A 27 7.55 3.43 18.02
CA GLY A 27 7.37 4.21 19.25
C GLY A 27 6.11 5.08 19.21
N MET A 28 6.15 6.20 19.92
CA MET A 28 5.00 7.11 19.97
C MET A 28 4.75 7.77 18.63
N PRO A 29 3.47 7.94 18.22
CA PRO A 29 3.14 8.68 17.02
C PRO A 29 3.77 10.08 17.00
N THR A 30 4.27 10.47 15.82
CA THR A 30 4.77 11.83 15.60
C THR A 30 3.63 12.84 15.74
N GLU A 31 3.91 14.00 16.31
CA GLU A 31 2.91 15.08 16.38
C GLU A 31 2.38 15.42 14.99
N LYS A 32 1.06 15.55 14.85
CA LYS A 32 0.36 15.68 13.57
C LYS A 32 0.92 16.78 12.68
N LYS A 33 1.16 17.97 13.24
CA LYS A 33 1.68 19.12 12.47
C LYS A 33 3.09 18.85 11.96
N GLU A 34 3.91 18.20 12.77
CA GLU A 34 5.26 17.82 12.37
C GLU A 34 5.22 16.79 11.25
N ALA A 35 4.42 15.71 11.37
CA ALA A 35 4.27 14.69 10.34
C ALA A 35 3.80 15.29 9.01
N VAL A 36 2.77 16.14 9.03
CA VAL A 36 2.27 16.85 7.85
C VAL A 36 3.38 17.72 7.22
N CYS A 37 4.13 18.47 8.03
CA CYS A 37 5.24 19.29 7.55
C CYS A 37 6.34 18.44 6.88
N ARG A 38 6.71 17.29 7.46
CA ARG A 38 7.71 16.39 6.89
C ARG A 38 7.28 15.78 5.55
N ILE A 39 6.00 15.39 5.43
CA ILE A 39 5.45 14.89 4.17
C ILE A 39 5.49 16.00 3.10
N GLN A 40 5.09 17.21 3.45
CA GLN A 40 5.14 18.36 2.52
C GLN A 40 6.57 18.71 2.09
N GLN A 41 7.53 18.68 3.01
CA GLN A 41 8.96 18.85 2.68
C GLN A 41 9.44 17.78 1.69
N ALA A 42 9.00 16.53 1.84
CA ALA A 42 9.34 15.49 0.87
C ALA A 42 8.81 15.81 -0.53
N VAL A 43 7.59 16.35 -0.65
CA VAL A 43 7.06 16.83 -1.94
C VAL A 43 7.96 17.91 -2.53
N GLU A 44 8.39 18.89 -1.74
CA GLU A 44 9.30 19.95 -2.17
C GLU A 44 10.67 19.42 -2.61
N MET A 45 11.13 18.31 -2.00
CA MET A 45 12.36 17.60 -2.39
C MET A 45 12.19 16.74 -3.65
N GLY A 46 11.00 16.69 -4.24
CA GLY A 46 10.70 15.98 -5.47
C GLY A 46 10.26 14.51 -5.29
N TYR A 47 9.84 14.12 -4.09
CA TYR A 47 9.13 12.85 -3.91
C TYR A 47 7.73 12.96 -4.52
N THR A 48 7.37 11.96 -5.32
CA THR A 48 6.03 11.86 -5.91
C THR A 48 5.30 10.59 -5.50
N PHE A 49 5.93 9.70 -4.73
CA PHE A 49 5.37 8.42 -4.32
C PHE A 49 5.29 8.33 -2.79
N PHE A 50 4.08 8.20 -2.26
CA PHE A 50 3.78 8.16 -0.83
C PHE A 50 3.02 6.88 -0.50
N ASP A 51 3.55 6.09 0.44
CA ASP A 51 3.02 4.79 0.84
C ASP A 51 2.45 4.84 2.26
N THR A 52 1.19 4.45 2.41
CA THR A 52 0.49 4.31 3.68
C THR A 52 -0.27 2.98 3.75
N ALA A 53 -1.13 2.79 4.74
CA ALA A 53 -2.10 1.71 4.84
C ALA A 53 -3.23 2.07 5.80
N GLU A 54 -4.39 1.43 5.62
CA GLU A 54 -5.55 1.63 6.50
C GLU A 54 -5.28 1.30 7.97
N VAL A 55 -4.30 0.43 8.24
CA VAL A 55 -3.98 -0.10 9.58
C VAL A 55 -2.76 0.57 10.21
N TYR A 56 -2.17 1.59 9.58
CA TYR A 56 -0.99 2.27 10.12
C TYR A 56 -1.36 3.31 11.20
N GLY A 57 -1.86 2.83 12.32
CA GLY A 57 -2.16 3.58 13.51
C GLY A 57 -1.92 2.76 14.76
N THR A 58 -2.58 3.12 15.85
CA THR A 58 -2.61 2.34 17.09
C THR A 58 -3.87 1.49 17.15
N PRO A 59 -3.97 0.51 18.06
CA PRO A 59 -5.23 -0.23 18.24
C PRO A 59 -6.44 0.65 18.55
N GLU A 60 -6.22 1.83 19.18
CA GLU A 60 -7.25 2.82 19.53
C GLU A 60 -7.63 3.71 18.36
N ASP A 61 -6.66 4.02 17.48
CA ASP A 61 -6.86 4.82 16.25
C ASP A 61 -6.12 4.17 15.08
N PRO A 62 -6.66 3.06 14.52
CA PRO A 62 -5.97 2.25 13.52
C PRO A 62 -5.76 2.95 12.18
N HIS A 63 -6.48 4.02 11.92
CA HIS A 63 -6.53 4.66 10.61
C HIS A 63 -5.83 6.04 10.56
N GLN A 64 -5.14 6.41 11.60
CA GLN A 64 -4.52 7.73 11.78
C GLN A 64 -3.60 8.13 10.63
N ASN A 65 -2.87 7.17 10.05
CA ASN A 65 -1.87 7.44 9.03
C ASN A 65 -2.48 7.96 7.71
N GLU A 66 -3.58 7.36 7.25
CA GLU A 66 -4.25 7.83 6.03
C GLU A 66 -4.80 9.26 6.20
N VAL A 67 -5.30 9.60 7.39
CA VAL A 67 -5.76 10.97 7.69
C VAL A 67 -4.59 11.96 7.62
N LEU A 68 -3.42 11.58 8.14
CA LEU A 68 -2.20 12.38 8.07
C LEU A 68 -1.74 12.63 6.63
N VAL A 69 -1.67 11.56 5.84
CA VAL A 69 -1.25 11.61 4.43
C VAL A 69 -2.24 12.43 3.61
N GLY A 70 -3.54 12.20 3.81
CA GLY A 70 -4.59 12.96 3.13
C GLY A 70 -4.51 14.47 3.41
N GLU A 71 -4.31 14.86 4.68
CA GLU A 71 -4.13 16.27 5.04
C GLU A 71 -2.88 16.88 4.43
N ALA A 72 -1.77 16.16 4.47
CA ALA A 72 -0.49 16.65 3.96
C ALA A 72 -0.50 16.89 2.43
N LEU A 73 -1.17 16.00 1.68
CA LEU A 73 -1.12 15.97 0.22
C LEU A 73 -2.31 16.64 -0.48
N LYS A 74 -3.33 17.11 0.26
CA LYS A 74 -4.57 17.70 -0.31
C LYS A 74 -4.32 18.80 -1.34
N ASN A 75 -3.30 19.63 -1.14
CA ASN A 75 -3.01 20.76 -2.01
C ASN A 75 -2.15 20.40 -3.25
N CYS A 76 -1.68 19.15 -3.32
CA CYS A 76 -0.84 18.67 -4.41
C CYS A 76 -1.24 17.27 -4.89
N ARG A 77 -2.48 16.85 -4.60
CA ARG A 77 -2.99 15.50 -4.90
C ARG A 77 -2.72 15.04 -6.33
N ASN A 78 -2.91 15.90 -7.30
CA ASN A 78 -2.70 15.63 -8.72
C ASN A 78 -1.22 15.59 -9.16
N LYS A 79 -0.29 15.84 -8.27
CA LYS A 79 1.16 15.82 -8.54
C LYS A 79 1.87 14.63 -7.90
N VAL A 80 1.13 13.82 -7.14
CA VAL A 80 1.66 12.72 -6.36
C VAL A 80 0.88 11.44 -6.60
N VAL A 81 1.53 10.32 -6.36
CA VAL A 81 0.96 8.98 -6.34
C VAL A 81 0.81 8.57 -4.89
N ILE A 82 -0.40 8.24 -4.49
CA ILE A 82 -0.71 7.71 -3.15
C ILE A 82 -0.94 6.21 -3.27
N ALA A 83 -0.12 5.44 -2.57
CA ALA A 83 -0.35 4.02 -2.35
C ALA A 83 -0.91 3.80 -0.94
N THR A 84 -1.98 3.02 -0.83
CA THR A 84 -2.48 2.53 0.46
C THR A 84 -2.83 1.06 0.37
N LYS A 85 -3.16 0.45 1.50
CA LYS A 85 -3.31 -1.01 1.60
C LYS A 85 -4.54 -1.38 2.40
N PHE A 86 -5.18 -2.50 2.03
CA PHE A 86 -6.35 -3.09 2.66
C PHE A 86 -6.11 -4.53 3.08
N GLY A 87 -7.09 -5.11 3.75
CA GLY A 87 -7.20 -6.56 3.95
C GLY A 87 -6.51 -7.06 5.21
N ILE A 88 -6.19 -6.17 6.17
CA ILE A 88 -5.81 -6.58 7.53
C ILE A 88 -6.38 -5.60 8.55
N HIS A 89 -6.68 -6.11 9.73
CA HIS A 89 -7.17 -5.30 10.85
C HIS A 89 -6.61 -5.81 12.19
N PHE A 90 -6.64 -4.97 13.20
CA PHE A 90 -6.30 -5.40 14.56
C PHE A 90 -7.34 -6.38 15.08
N ASP A 91 -6.88 -7.50 15.64
CA ASP A 91 -7.75 -8.44 16.34
C ASP A 91 -8.34 -7.76 17.58
N ARG A 92 -9.62 -7.42 17.51
CA ARG A 92 -10.34 -6.72 18.60
C ARG A 92 -10.59 -7.62 19.80
N GLU A 93 -10.62 -8.95 19.60
CA GLU A 93 -10.87 -9.92 20.66
C GLU A 93 -9.61 -10.28 21.45
N SER A 94 -8.43 -10.00 20.88
CA SER A 94 -7.16 -10.25 21.55
C SER A 94 -7.00 -9.34 22.76
N SER A 95 -6.62 -9.95 23.90
CA SER A 95 -6.25 -9.24 25.13
C SER A 95 -4.79 -8.74 25.14
N ALA A 96 -4.01 -9.05 24.11
CA ALA A 96 -2.63 -8.61 24.01
C ALA A 96 -2.53 -7.08 23.89
N VAL A 97 -1.54 -6.49 24.56
CA VAL A 97 -1.25 -5.03 24.46
C VAL A 97 -0.96 -4.66 23.00
N ASN A 98 -0.10 -5.43 22.34
CA ASN A 98 0.11 -5.34 20.91
C ASN A 98 -0.83 -6.32 20.21
N LYS A 99 -2.00 -5.84 19.82
CA LYS A 99 -3.00 -6.67 19.15
C LYS A 99 -2.44 -7.24 17.85
N PRO A 100 -2.59 -8.55 17.59
CA PRO A 100 -2.19 -9.13 16.32
C PRO A 100 -3.01 -8.55 15.16
N LEU A 101 -2.44 -8.60 13.97
CA LEU A 101 -3.12 -8.24 12.73
C LEU A 101 -3.69 -9.51 12.09
N VAL A 102 -4.94 -9.46 11.69
CA VAL A 102 -5.69 -10.57 11.10
C VAL A 102 -6.05 -10.20 9.65
N PRO A 103 -5.78 -11.09 8.67
CA PRO A 103 -6.22 -10.90 7.29
C PRO A 103 -7.74 -11.00 7.17
N ASP A 104 -8.34 -10.14 6.34
CA ASP A 104 -9.72 -10.23 5.90
C ASP A 104 -9.87 -9.53 4.54
N SER A 105 -9.89 -10.33 3.48
CA SER A 105 -10.00 -9.85 2.10
C SER A 105 -11.31 -10.26 1.44
N ARG A 106 -12.39 -10.44 2.21
CA ARG A 106 -13.71 -10.69 1.65
C ARG A 106 -14.16 -9.51 0.79
N PRO A 107 -14.87 -9.74 -0.33
CA PRO A 107 -15.30 -8.70 -1.26
C PRO A 107 -15.99 -7.49 -0.61
N GLU A 108 -16.92 -7.75 0.32
CA GLU A 108 -17.63 -6.69 1.03
C GLU A 108 -16.72 -5.87 1.95
N ILE A 109 -15.67 -6.50 2.52
CA ILE A 109 -14.69 -5.80 3.36
C ILE A 109 -13.77 -4.94 2.49
N ILE A 110 -13.29 -5.46 1.36
CA ILE A 110 -12.48 -4.68 0.40
C ILE A 110 -13.23 -3.42 -0.04
N ARG A 111 -14.51 -3.56 -0.40
CA ARG A 111 -15.35 -2.42 -0.82
C ARG A 111 -15.57 -1.41 0.29
N ALA A 112 -15.80 -1.87 1.52
CA ALA A 112 -15.91 -0.99 2.68
C ALA A 112 -14.58 -0.26 2.98
N SER A 113 -13.45 -0.97 2.87
CA SER A 113 -12.11 -0.43 3.10
C SER A 113 -11.76 0.66 2.09
N VAL A 114 -12.00 0.45 0.79
CA VAL A 114 -11.69 1.48 -0.23
C VAL A 114 -12.49 2.75 -0.01
N GLU A 115 -13.79 2.65 0.27
CA GLU A 115 -14.64 3.82 0.55
C GLU A 115 -14.16 4.60 1.78
N ALA A 116 -13.76 3.88 2.82
CA ALA A 116 -13.24 4.48 4.03
C ALA A 116 -11.86 5.14 3.80
N SER A 117 -10.97 4.49 3.04
CA SER A 117 -9.65 5.02 2.67
C SER A 117 -9.78 6.30 1.82
N LEU A 118 -10.67 6.32 0.83
CA LEU A 118 -10.94 7.52 0.02
C LEU A 118 -11.36 8.72 0.88
N LYS A 119 -12.22 8.49 1.88
CA LYS A 119 -12.64 9.53 2.83
C LYS A 119 -11.49 10.02 3.70
N ARG A 120 -10.67 9.11 4.26
CA ARG A 120 -9.54 9.47 5.13
C ARG A 120 -8.44 10.19 4.36
N LEU A 121 -8.14 9.73 3.15
CA LEU A 121 -7.17 10.36 2.25
C LEU A 121 -7.69 11.65 1.62
N ASN A 122 -8.99 11.95 1.77
CA ASN A 122 -9.66 13.11 1.18
C ASN A 122 -9.40 13.22 -0.34
N THR A 123 -9.67 12.14 -1.06
CA THR A 123 -9.44 12.00 -2.50
C THR A 123 -10.57 11.20 -3.15
N GLU A 124 -10.80 11.40 -4.43
CA GLU A 124 -11.81 10.68 -5.21
C GLU A 124 -11.29 9.34 -5.74
N TYR A 125 -9.96 9.16 -5.81
CA TYR A 125 -9.34 7.92 -6.27
C TYR A 125 -8.02 7.64 -5.54
N ILE A 126 -7.62 6.37 -5.50
CA ILE A 126 -6.32 5.89 -5.02
C ILE A 126 -5.49 5.49 -6.25
N ASP A 127 -4.24 5.94 -6.34
CA ASP A 127 -3.38 5.61 -7.49
C ASP A 127 -2.93 4.15 -7.47
N LEU A 128 -2.58 3.62 -6.30
CA LEU A 128 -2.13 2.24 -6.16
C LEU A 128 -2.67 1.62 -4.88
N TYR A 129 -3.48 0.57 -5.02
CA TYR A 129 -4.16 -0.09 -3.91
C TYR A 129 -3.61 -1.49 -3.71
N TYR A 130 -2.98 -1.76 -2.58
CA TYR A 130 -2.35 -3.05 -2.29
C TYR A 130 -3.22 -3.94 -1.40
N GLN A 131 -3.29 -5.24 -1.70
CA GLN A 131 -3.61 -6.22 -0.67
C GLN A 131 -2.42 -6.32 0.28
N HIS A 132 -2.61 -5.97 1.56
CA HIS A 132 -1.53 -5.81 2.53
C HIS A 132 -0.88 -7.14 2.93
N ARG A 133 -1.70 -8.18 3.08
CA ARG A 133 -1.28 -9.57 3.28
C ARG A 133 -2.24 -10.48 2.54
N ILE A 134 -1.72 -11.58 2.04
CA ILE A 134 -2.55 -12.59 1.40
C ILE A 134 -3.45 -13.22 2.45
N ASP A 135 -4.75 -13.24 2.17
CA ASP A 135 -5.73 -13.91 3.00
C ASP A 135 -5.70 -15.42 2.69
N PRO A 136 -5.48 -16.30 3.68
CA PRO A 136 -5.42 -17.73 3.45
C PRO A 136 -6.79 -18.37 3.19
N VAL A 137 -7.89 -17.64 3.42
CA VAL A 137 -9.26 -18.14 3.30
C VAL A 137 -9.92 -17.70 2.02
N VAL A 138 -9.67 -16.45 1.60
CA VAL A 138 -10.28 -15.88 0.38
C VAL A 138 -9.39 -16.16 -0.83
N PRO A 139 -9.91 -16.81 -1.90
CA PRO A 139 -9.15 -17.01 -3.13
C PRO A 139 -8.63 -15.69 -3.71
N ILE A 140 -7.39 -15.70 -4.17
CA ILE A 140 -6.78 -14.47 -4.72
C ILE A 140 -7.50 -14.00 -5.99
N GLU A 141 -8.15 -14.89 -6.70
CA GLU A 141 -8.96 -14.59 -7.87
C GLU A 141 -10.15 -13.70 -7.51
N ASP A 142 -10.86 -14.01 -6.41
CA ASP A 142 -11.99 -13.21 -5.92
C ASP A 142 -11.54 -11.79 -5.55
N VAL A 143 -10.37 -11.66 -4.94
CA VAL A 143 -9.75 -10.36 -4.66
C VAL A 143 -9.44 -9.62 -5.95
N ALA A 144 -8.84 -10.30 -6.95
CA ALA A 144 -8.48 -9.70 -8.22
C ALA A 144 -9.71 -9.25 -9.03
N GLU A 145 -10.82 -9.99 -8.96
CA GLU A 145 -12.10 -9.58 -9.57
C GLU A 145 -12.61 -8.27 -8.96
N VAL A 146 -12.59 -8.15 -7.62
CA VAL A 146 -12.95 -6.89 -6.96
C VAL A 146 -12.03 -5.74 -7.37
N MET A 147 -10.72 -5.99 -7.53
CA MET A 147 -9.80 -4.95 -7.99
C MET A 147 -10.13 -4.49 -9.42
N ALA A 148 -10.47 -5.41 -10.33
CA ALA A 148 -10.89 -5.07 -11.68
C ALA A 148 -12.15 -4.19 -11.68
N GLU A 149 -13.13 -4.51 -10.83
CA GLU A 149 -14.34 -3.71 -10.66
C GLU A 149 -14.04 -2.31 -10.10
N LEU A 150 -13.19 -2.19 -9.08
CA LEU A 150 -12.80 -0.91 -8.48
C LEU A 150 -12.03 -0.02 -9.47
N ILE A 151 -11.23 -0.61 -10.37
CA ILE A 151 -10.57 0.12 -11.47
C ILE A 151 -11.63 0.63 -12.45
N GLN A 152 -12.60 -0.22 -12.83
CA GLN A 152 -13.68 0.18 -13.74
C GLN A 152 -14.58 1.28 -13.13
N GLU A 153 -14.81 1.23 -11.82
CA GLU A 153 -15.53 2.26 -11.06
C GLU A 153 -14.73 3.58 -10.91
N GLY A 154 -13.43 3.57 -11.24
CA GLY A 154 -12.54 4.72 -11.09
C GLY A 154 -12.15 5.04 -9.65
N LYS A 155 -12.40 4.12 -8.71
CA LYS A 155 -12.02 4.30 -7.29
C LYS A 155 -10.53 4.07 -7.04
N ILE A 156 -9.93 3.20 -7.85
CA ILE A 156 -8.49 2.99 -7.88
C ILE A 156 -8.01 3.04 -9.33
N THR A 157 -6.75 3.41 -9.57
CA THR A 157 -6.19 3.37 -10.93
C THR A 157 -5.33 2.14 -11.16
N HIS A 158 -4.63 1.67 -10.15
CA HIS A 158 -3.75 0.51 -10.18
C HIS A 158 -3.88 -0.29 -8.89
N TRP A 159 -3.49 -1.56 -8.94
CA TRP A 159 -3.45 -2.38 -7.76
C TRP A 159 -2.17 -3.22 -7.66
N GLY A 160 -1.93 -3.76 -6.47
CA GLY A 160 -0.74 -4.55 -6.21
C GLY A 160 -0.89 -5.53 -5.05
N LEU A 161 0.16 -6.30 -4.83
CA LEU A 161 0.25 -7.28 -3.76
C LEU A 161 1.42 -6.97 -2.82
N SER A 162 1.26 -7.20 -1.53
CA SER A 162 2.32 -7.07 -0.56
C SER A 162 2.68 -8.43 0.06
N GLU A 163 3.98 -8.75 0.06
CA GLU A 163 4.53 -10.02 0.56
C GLU A 163 3.86 -11.26 -0.05
N ALA A 164 3.72 -11.25 -1.38
CA ALA A 164 3.18 -12.34 -2.17
C ALA A 164 4.28 -13.16 -2.83
N TYR A 165 4.04 -14.45 -3.04
CA TYR A 165 4.88 -15.39 -3.77
C TYR A 165 4.42 -15.57 -5.20
N GLU A 166 5.27 -16.14 -6.06
CA GLU A 166 5.07 -16.28 -7.50
C GLU A 166 3.71 -16.86 -7.88
N GLU A 167 3.29 -17.99 -7.27
CA GLU A 167 2.02 -18.63 -7.60
C GLU A 167 0.84 -17.68 -7.40
N THR A 168 0.79 -16.99 -6.27
CA THR A 168 -0.27 -16.03 -5.96
C THR A 168 -0.26 -14.86 -6.92
N ILE A 169 0.93 -14.33 -7.26
CA ILE A 169 1.07 -13.21 -8.21
C ILE A 169 0.56 -13.63 -9.58
N ARG A 170 0.94 -14.81 -10.09
CA ARG A 170 0.50 -15.30 -11.41
C ARG A 170 -1.00 -15.51 -11.49
N ARG A 171 -1.60 -16.10 -10.46
CA ARG A 171 -3.06 -16.32 -10.36
C ARG A 171 -3.81 -14.99 -10.33
N ALA A 172 -3.38 -14.06 -9.49
CA ALA A 172 -3.95 -12.73 -9.41
C ALA A 172 -3.86 -11.97 -10.74
N HIS A 173 -2.66 -11.99 -11.35
CA HIS A 173 -2.38 -11.28 -12.61
C HIS A 173 -3.20 -11.82 -13.80
N ALA A 174 -3.55 -13.10 -13.81
CA ALA A 174 -4.38 -13.72 -14.85
C ALA A 174 -5.82 -13.19 -14.84
N VAL A 175 -6.33 -12.73 -13.71
CA VAL A 175 -7.69 -12.17 -13.54
C VAL A 175 -7.67 -10.65 -13.74
N CYS A 176 -6.81 -9.95 -13.02
CA CYS A 176 -6.61 -8.52 -13.11
C CYS A 176 -5.10 -8.21 -13.09
N PRO A 177 -4.55 -7.54 -14.12
CA PRO A 177 -3.12 -7.26 -14.18
C PRO A 177 -2.59 -6.56 -12.93
N VAL A 178 -1.70 -7.23 -12.20
CA VAL A 178 -1.01 -6.67 -11.02
C VAL A 178 0.02 -5.66 -11.49
N THR A 179 -0.03 -4.44 -10.97
CA THR A 179 0.87 -3.34 -11.35
C THR A 179 2.17 -3.38 -10.58
N ALA A 180 2.13 -3.72 -9.29
CA ALA A 180 3.32 -3.70 -8.43
C ALA A 180 3.25 -4.77 -7.34
N VAL A 181 4.43 -5.22 -6.91
CA VAL A 181 4.58 -6.09 -5.73
C VAL A 181 5.49 -5.39 -4.73
N GLN A 182 5.04 -5.30 -3.47
CA GLN A 182 5.79 -4.69 -2.38
C GLN A 182 6.28 -5.78 -1.42
N ASN A 183 7.56 -6.10 -1.44
CA ASN A 183 8.17 -7.09 -0.57
C ASN A 183 9.26 -6.47 0.30
N ARG A 184 9.45 -7.02 1.50
CA ARG A 184 10.57 -6.65 2.35
C ARG A 184 11.89 -7.11 1.71
N TYR A 185 12.84 -6.19 1.55
CA TYR A 185 14.16 -6.48 1.03
C TYR A 185 15.22 -5.68 1.77
N SER A 186 16.21 -6.37 2.32
CA SER A 186 17.36 -5.77 3.00
C SER A 186 18.51 -6.76 3.01
N MET A 187 19.67 -6.38 3.53
CA MET A 187 20.79 -7.32 3.72
C MET A 187 20.42 -8.55 4.55
N MET A 188 19.42 -8.45 5.45
CA MET A 188 18.95 -9.52 6.32
C MET A 188 17.66 -10.19 5.83
N ALA A 189 16.98 -9.62 4.82
CA ALA A 189 15.69 -10.07 4.31
C ALA A 189 15.77 -10.26 2.79
N ARG A 190 16.25 -11.43 2.36
CA ARG A 190 16.53 -11.74 0.94
C ARG A 190 15.67 -12.86 0.37
N TRP A 191 14.68 -13.32 1.12
CA TRP A 191 13.87 -14.48 0.75
C TRP A 191 12.92 -14.28 -0.44
N TYR A 192 12.82 -13.06 -0.98
CA TYR A 192 12.04 -12.76 -2.19
C TYR A 192 12.89 -12.58 -3.45
N GLU A 193 14.20 -12.84 -3.41
CA GLU A 193 15.09 -12.67 -4.58
C GLU A 193 14.71 -13.57 -5.75
N GLU A 194 14.17 -14.75 -5.48
CA GLU A 194 13.69 -15.69 -6.51
C GLU A 194 12.51 -15.11 -7.34
N LEU A 195 11.83 -14.07 -6.85
CA LEU A 195 10.78 -13.40 -7.60
C LEU A 195 11.30 -12.39 -8.64
N PHE A 196 12.53 -11.92 -8.53
CA PHE A 196 13.04 -10.86 -9.41
C PHE A 196 12.92 -11.24 -10.89
N PRO A 197 13.35 -12.43 -11.35
CA PRO A 197 13.17 -12.82 -12.75
C PRO A 197 11.71 -12.89 -13.17
N VAL A 198 10.80 -13.35 -12.29
CA VAL A 198 9.36 -13.44 -12.55
C VAL A 198 8.75 -12.07 -12.76
N LEU A 199 9.19 -11.08 -11.99
CA LEU A 199 8.70 -9.70 -12.07
C LEU A 199 9.25 -8.94 -13.29
N GLU A 200 10.33 -9.43 -13.89
CA GLU A 200 10.94 -8.90 -15.12
C GLU A 200 10.42 -9.56 -16.40
N GLU A 201 9.63 -10.64 -16.31
CA GLU A 201 9.06 -11.31 -17.47
C GLU A 201 8.16 -10.35 -18.29
N PRO A 202 8.19 -10.41 -19.64
CA PRO A 202 7.41 -9.51 -20.50
C PRO A 202 5.89 -9.57 -20.29
N VAL A 203 5.41 -10.64 -19.67
CA VAL A 203 3.98 -10.85 -19.39
C VAL A 203 3.58 -10.30 -18.01
N SER A 204 4.55 -10.09 -17.13
CA SER A 204 4.36 -9.55 -15.77
C SER A 204 5.02 -8.18 -15.69
N TYR A 205 4.26 -7.14 -15.95
CA TYR A 205 4.72 -5.74 -15.80
C TYR A 205 4.80 -5.31 -14.33
N THR A 206 5.16 -6.22 -13.45
CA THR A 206 5.27 -5.94 -12.03
C THR A 206 6.69 -5.52 -11.70
N HIS A 207 6.85 -4.35 -11.11
CA HIS A 207 8.10 -3.91 -10.56
C HIS A 207 8.14 -4.15 -9.05
N LEU A 208 9.27 -4.67 -8.57
CA LEU A 208 9.53 -4.76 -7.15
C LEU A 208 9.70 -3.35 -6.58
N THR A 209 8.82 -2.94 -5.68
CA THR A 209 9.06 -1.76 -4.87
C THR A 209 9.95 -2.18 -3.70
N LEU A 210 11.14 -1.63 -3.63
CA LEU A 210 11.99 -1.78 -2.46
C LEU A 210 11.23 -1.25 -1.24
N PRO A 211 11.27 -1.95 -0.11
CA PRO A 211 10.63 -1.45 1.10
C PRO A 211 11.24 -0.11 1.47
N THR A 212 10.38 0.86 1.75
CA THR A 212 10.74 2.14 2.31
C THR A 212 11.12 2.04 3.79
N LYS A 213 11.42 0.84 4.26
CA LYS A 213 11.83 0.54 5.61
C LYS A 213 13.33 0.28 5.65
N LEU A 214 14.09 1.32 5.94
CA LEU A 214 15.37 1.18 6.62
C LEU A 214 15.05 0.74 8.07
N GLU A 215 15.05 -0.56 8.31
CA GLU A 215 15.25 -1.06 9.66
C GLU A 215 16.77 -1.03 9.89
N VAL A 216 17.22 -0.05 10.63
CA VAL A 216 18.55 -0.04 11.24
C VAL A 216 18.47 -0.82 12.53
#